data_8f98fbc5ba3edd325c6446057d92d5d3
#
_entry.id   8f98fbc5ba3edd325c6446057d92d5d3
#
_cell.length_a   1.000
_cell.length_b   1.000
_cell.length_c   1.000
_cell.angle_alpha   90.00
_cell.angle_beta   90.00
_cell.angle_gamma   90.00
#
_symmetry.space_group_name_H-M   'P 1'
#
loop_
_entity.id
_entity.type
_entity.pdbx_description
1 polymer ?
#
loop_
_entity_poly.entity_id
_entity_poly.type
_entity_poly.pdbx_seq_one_letter_code
_entity_poly.pdbx_strand_id
1 'polypeptide(L)'
;MAASLKNNRGKRAPAVSENETSLSRILIRLLAELETAGILAALPRQSRYLLRKQGNIALPRLIAAISEQGYYLAPSAGLCVERLGGIRPAAEKTGLSMNTIQALKQGHATLRSFLILAVAHRSRVRLQKINPRAALWTAKENTWTTPPSLLQQLYPLLPGKTFDIDPCSPSVGPAAPVRAYVHYTEKHDGLRQSWGKGTCCYVNPPFSQLRAWIHKALAETGNGVVSILLCPARVDSIWWHTLVADRIPVVMLRGRLHFGGGDNCQQKAPFASALLIIGGSAQLPKRVADATGGWLASIAP
;
A
#
# COMPACT_ATOMS: atom_id res chain seq x y z
N MET A 1 25.78 3.74 68.44
CA MET A 1 25.81 4.33 67.07
C MET A 1 24.76 3.60 66.23
N ALA A 2 23.63 4.22 66.05
CA ALA A 2 22.49 3.64 65.30
C ALA A 2 22.51 4.21 63.85
N ALA A 3 22.69 3.37 62.87
CA ALA A 3 22.61 3.72 61.47
C ALA A 3 21.17 3.50 60.97
N SER A 4 20.53 4.60 60.59
CA SER A 4 19.20 4.71 59.99
C SER A 4 19.10 4.06 58.62
N LEU A 5 18.31 3.00 58.50
CA LEU A 5 17.89 2.45 57.23
C LEU A 5 16.72 3.29 56.69
N LYS A 6 17.00 4.17 55.72
CA LYS A 6 15.99 4.88 54.98
C LYS A 6 15.28 3.95 54.02
N ASN A 7 14.02 3.73 54.29
CA ASN A 7 13.05 2.98 53.50
C ASN A 7 12.75 3.74 52.19
N ASN A 8 13.26 3.28 51.06
CA ASN A 8 12.97 3.87 49.75
C ASN A 8 11.81 3.09 49.09
N ARG A 9 10.56 3.38 49.53
CA ARG A 9 9.37 2.93 48.82
C ARG A 9 9.14 3.84 47.62
N GLY A 10 9.77 3.49 46.52
CA GLY A 10 9.50 4.12 45.24
C GLY A 10 8.07 3.81 44.76
N LYS A 11 7.29 4.83 44.66
CA LYS A 11 5.95 4.84 44.07
C LYS A 11 6.03 4.46 42.59
N ARG A 12 5.60 3.25 42.25
CA ARG A 12 5.27 2.86 40.86
C ARG A 12 3.89 2.22 40.88
N ALA A 13 2.87 3.01 40.55
CA ALA A 13 1.64 2.65 39.83
C ALA A 13 0.71 3.85 39.82
N PRO A 14 0.56 4.51 38.66
CA PRO A 14 -0.78 4.75 38.13
C PRO A 14 -0.90 4.53 36.61
N ALA A 15 0.17 4.17 35.89
CA ALA A 15 0.10 4.07 34.43
C ALA A 15 -0.84 2.96 33.90
N VAL A 16 -1.04 1.88 34.64
CA VAL A 16 -1.88 0.74 34.22
C VAL A 16 -3.37 1.09 34.29
N SER A 17 -3.82 1.83 35.29
CA SER A 17 -5.24 2.16 35.47
C SER A 17 -5.79 3.18 34.48
N GLU A 18 -4.98 4.16 34.06
CA GLU A 18 -5.37 5.15 33.05
C GLU A 18 -5.43 4.53 31.64
N ASN A 19 -4.50 3.63 31.32
CA ASN A 19 -4.49 2.92 30.05
C ASN A 19 -5.67 1.95 29.93
N GLU A 20 -6.05 1.23 30.99
CA GLU A 20 -7.21 0.33 30.99
C GLU A 20 -8.52 1.09 30.84
N THR A 21 -8.65 2.24 31.49
CA THR A 21 -9.82 3.13 31.34
C THR A 21 -9.93 3.66 29.89
N SER A 22 -8.80 4.03 29.29
CA SER A 22 -8.73 4.49 27.90
C SER A 22 -9.07 3.38 26.91
N LEU A 23 -8.56 2.16 27.12
CA LEU A 23 -8.89 0.97 26.33
C LEU A 23 -10.37 0.65 26.36
N SER A 24 -10.96 0.64 27.56
CA SER A 24 -12.39 0.35 27.76
C SER A 24 -13.27 1.38 27.04
N ARG A 25 -12.94 2.65 27.11
CA ARG A 25 -13.67 3.73 26.40
C ARG A 25 -13.59 3.56 24.89
N ILE A 26 -12.42 3.24 24.34
CA ILE A 26 -12.25 3.02 22.90
C ILE A 26 -13.04 1.78 22.45
N LEU A 27 -12.98 0.69 23.23
CA LEU A 27 -13.70 -0.55 22.91
C LEU A 27 -15.22 -0.34 22.94
N ILE A 28 -15.76 0.33 23.96
CA ILE A 28 -17.20 0.63 24.07
C ILE A 28 -17.67 1.44 22.87
N ARG A 29 -16.92 2.46 22.50
CA ARG A 29 -17.23 3.28 21.33
C ARG A 29 -17.19 2.48 20.03
N LEU A 30 -16.14 1.67 19.83
CA LEU A 30 -16.03 0.81 18.65
C LEU A 30 -17.15 -0.22 18.58
N LEU A 31 -17.57 -0.80 19.72
CA LEU A 31 -18.72 -1.70 19.78
C LEU A 31 -20.01 -1.02 19.31
N ALA A 32 -20.26 0.22 19.75
CA ALA A 32 -21.42 0.99 19.29
C ALA A 32 -21.38 1.28 17.78
N GLU A 33 -20.20 1.62 17.24
CA GLU A 33 -20.01 1.82 15.80
C GLU A 33 -20.25 0.51 15.01
N LEU A 34 -19.75 -0.63 15.50
CA LEU A 34 -19.95 -1.95 14.89
C LEU A 34 -21.42 -2.40 14.94
N GLU A 35 -22.13 -2.07 16.00
CA GLU A 35 -23.56 -2.36 16.14
C GLU A 35 -24.40 -1.53 15.17
N THR A 36 -24.15 -0.21 15.12
CA THR A 36 -24.82 0.71 14.18
C THR A 36 -24.59 0.31 12.72
N ALA A 37 -23.39 -0.22 12.40
CA ALA A 37 -23.06 -0.70 11.07
C ALA A 37 -23.59 -2.12 10.74
N GLY A 38 -24.29 -2.78 11.67
CA GLY A 38 -24.82 -4.15 11.49
C GLY A 38 -23.76 -5.26 11.55
N ILE A 39 -22.50 -4.92 11.80
CA ILE A 39 -21.37 -5.87 11.77
C ILE A 39 -21.45 -6.86 12.93
N LEU A 40 -21.92 -6.44 14.11
CA LEU A 40 -22.09 -7.36 15.25
C LEU A 40 -23.08 -8.49 14.95
N ALA A 41 -24.13 -8.21 14.20
CA ALA A 41 -25.11 -9.23 13.80
C ALA A 41 -24.51 -10.29 12.86
N ALA A 42 -23.60 -9.87 11.99
CA ALA A 42 -22.91 -10.74 11.03
C ALA A 42 -21.84 -11.65 11.67
N LEU A 43 -21.34 -11.29 12.87
CA LEU A 43 -20.32 -12.09 13.55
C LEU A 43 -20.93 -13.34 14.23
N PRO A 44 -20.23 -14.51 14.21
CA PRO A 44 -20.61 -15.68 15.00
C PRO A 44 -20.75 -15.38 16.49
N ARG A 45 -21.65 -16.11 17.19
CA ARG A 45 -21.91 -15.91 18.63
C ARG A 45 -20.64 -15.89 19.48
N GLN A 46 -19.73 -16.82 19.24
CA GLN A 46 -18.45 -16.89 19.96
C GLN A 46 -17.58 -15.66 19.69
N SER A 47 -17.53 -15.19 18.46
CA SER A 47 -16.76 -13.97 18.10
C SER A 47 -17.33 -12.73 18.74
N ARG A 48 -18.65 -12.60 18.81
CA ARG A 48 -19.32 -11.50 19.54
C ARG A 48 -19.01 -11.53 21.04
N TYR A 49 -18.98 -12.71 21.65
CA TYR A 49 -18.58 -12.87 23.04
C TYR A 49 -17.14 -12.45 23.28
N LEU A 50 -16.19 -12.94 22.47
CA LEU A 50 -14.76 -12.57 22.57
C LEU A 50 -14.52 -11.08 22.34
N LEU A 51 -15.26 -10.47 21.42
CA LEU A 51 -15.19 -9.04 21.13
C LEU A 51 -15.67 -8.21 22.34
N ARG A 52 -16.80 -8.57 22.95
CA ARG A 52 -17.33 -7.91 24.14
C ARG A 52 -16.47 -8.15 25.38
N LYS A 53 -15.83 -9.31 25.48
CA LYS A 53 -14.89 -9.64 26.54
C LYS A 53 -13.51 -9.01 26.25
N GLN A 54 -13.41 -7.71 26.48
CA GLN A 54 -12.16 -6.93 26.39
C GLN A 54 -11.48 -6.92 25.00
N GLY A 55 -12.24 -7.13 23.91
CA GLY A 55 -11.68 -7.10 22.55
C GLY A 55 -10.81 -8.30 22.19
N ASN A 56 -10.95 -9.45 22.83
CA ASN A 56 -10.14 -10.65 22.60
C ASN A 56 -10.54 -11.44 21.33
N ILE A 57 -11.01 -10.75 20.31
CA ILE A 57 -11.26 -11.33 18.98
C ILE A 57 -9.99 -11.27 18.14
N ALA A 58 -9.74 -12.30 17.31
CA ALA A 58 -8.68 -12.26 16.32
C ALA A 58 -8.93 -11.13 15.31
N LEU A 59 -7.94 -10.25 15.13
CA LEU A 59 -8.05 -9.06 14.28
C LEU A 59 -8.41 -9.40 12.83
N PRO A 60 -7.85 -10.46 12.18
CA PRO A 60 -8.23 -10.83 10.82
C PRO A 60 -9.71 -11.17 10.68
N ARG A 61 -10.29 -11.88 11.66
CA ARG A 61 -11.72 -12.25 11.65
C ARG A 61 -12.63 -11.03 11.77
N LEU A 62 -12.25 -10.07 12.60
CA LEU A 62 -12.97 -8.81 12.73
C LEU A 62 -12.84 -7.97 11.46
N ILE A 63 -11.64 -7.85 10.90
CA ILE A 63 -11.41 -7.11 9.66
C ILE A 63 -12.21 -7.71 8.50
N ALA A 64 -12.28 -9.03 8.37
CA ALA A 64 -13.09 -9.69 7.35
C ALA A 64 -14.56 -9.29 7.45
N ALA A 65 -15.17 -9.43 8.64
CA ALA A 65 -16.56 -9.06 8.87
C ALA A 65 -16.84 -7.56 8.63
N ILE A 66 -15.90 -6.69 8.99
CA ILE A 66 -15.97 -5.25 8.75
C ILE A 66 -15.92 -4.95 7.24
N SER A 67 -15.03 -5.62 6.51
CA SER A 67 -14.84 -5.42 5.08
C SER A 67 -16.05 -5.90 4.27
N GLU A 68 -16.65 -7.03 4.64
CA GLU A 68 -17.88 -7.56 4.03
C GLU A 68 -19.04 -6.58 4.12
N GLN A 69 -19.10 -5.77 5.17
CA GLN A 69 -20.12 -4.73 5.35
C GLN A 69 -19.71 -3.37 4.75
N GLY A 70 -18.60 -3.32 4.02
CA GLY A 70 -18.12 -2.11 3.36
C GLY A 70 -17.49 -1.07 4.30
N TYR A 71 -16.82 -1.52 5.36
CA TYR A 71 -16.11 -0.66 6.31
C TYR A 71 -14.66 -1.10 6.52
N TYR A 72 -13.86 -0.26 7.15
CA TYR A 72 -12.50 -0.58 7.61
C TYR A 72 -12.16 0.13 8.93
N LEU A 73 -11.17 -0.37 9.66
CA LEU A 73 -10.66 0.27 10.88
C LEU A 73 -9.57 1.29 10.55
N ALA A 74 -9.72 2.51 11.02
CA ALA A 74 -8.72 3.57 10.88
C ALA A 74 -8.28 4.10 12.25
N PRO A 75 -6.97 4.33 12.44
CA PRO A 75 -5.84 3.98 11.57
C PRO A 75 -5.58 2.48 11.53
N SER A 76 -4.82 1.99 10.56
CA SER A 76 -4.38 0.58 10.54
C SER A 76 -3.32 0.30 11.60
N ALA A 77 -3.22 -0.97 12.04
CA ALA A 77 -2.19 -1.37 13.00
C ALA A 77 -0.77 -1.13 12.47
N GLY A 78 -0.51 -1.40 11.19
CA GLY A 78 0.77 -1.13 10.54
C GLY A 78 1.16 0.34 10.62
N LEU A 79 0.23 1.24 10.33
CA LEU A 79 0.47 2.69 10.42
C LEU A 79 0.79 3.13 11.86
N CYS A 80 0.13 2.56 12.87
CA CYS A 80 0.43 2.86 14.28
C CYS A 80 1.86 2.42 14.64
N VAL A 81 2.30 1.24 14.19
CA VAL A 81 3.67 0.74 14.42
C VAL A 81 4.69 1.67 13.77
N GLU A 82 4.48 2.06 12.53
CA GLU A 82 5.39 2.96 11.80
C GLU A 82 5.53 4.32 12.49
N ARG A 83 4.43 4.91 12.91
CA ARG A 83 4.41 6.21 13.59
C ARG A 83 5.00 6.17 15.01
N LEU A 84 5.05 5.01 15.65
CA LEU A 84 5.75 4.81 16.92
C LEU A 84 7.26 4.63 16.73
N GLY A 85 7.76 4.60 15.50
CA GLY A 85 9.17 4.45 15.18
C GLY A 85 9.58 3.02 14.85
N GLY A 86 8.62 2.12 14.56
CA GLY A 86 8.87 0.74 14.21
C GLY A 86 8.59 -0.25 15.34
N ILE A 87 9.01 -1.51 15.15
CA ILE A 87 8.63 -2.63 16.03
C ILE A 87 9.18 -2.48 17.44
N ARG A 88 10.48 -2.22 17.58
CA ARG A 88 11.13 -2.12 18.89
C ARG A 88 10.63 -0.95 19.74
N PRO A 89 10.56 0.29 19.24
CA PRO A 89 9.99 1.41 19.99
C PRO A 89 8.50 1.22 20.32
N ALA A 90 7.73 0.57 19.43
CA ALA A 90 6.34 0.26 19.70
C ALA A 90 6.21 -0.77 20.84
N ALA A 91 7.06 -1.80 20.88
CA ALA A 91 7.08 -2.79 21.96
C ALA A 91 7.43 -2.14 23.31
N GLU A 92 8.43 -1.28 23.35
CA GLU A 92 8.85 -0.55 24.56
C GLU A 92 7.72 0.36 25.09
N LYS A 93 7.03 1.08 24.22
CA LYS A 93 5.93 2.00 24.60
C LYS A 93 4.64 1.29 25.03
N THR A 94 4.39 0.09 24.51
CA THR A 94 3.14 -0.64 24.74
C THR A 94 3.25 -1.72 25.81
N GLY A 95 4.45 -2.20 26.11
CA GLY A 95 4.71 -3.39 26.92
C GLY A 95 4.34 -4.71 26.22
N LEU A 96 4.01 -4.68 24.93
CA LEU A 96 3.75 -5.87 24.10
C LEU A 96 5.08 -6.48 23.62
N SER A 97 5.11 -7.80 23.42
CA SER A 97 6.28 -8.45 22.85
C SER A 97 6.53 -8.00 21.40
N MET A 98 7.78 -8.01 20.96
CA MET A 98 8.13 -7.70 19.57
C MET A 98 7.41 -8.61 18.57
N ASN A 99 7.21 -9.89 18.91
CA ASN A 99 6.44 -10.82 18.09
C ASN A 99 4.97 -10.38 17.95
N THR A 100 4.37 -9.89 19.03
CA THR A 100 3.01 -9.36 18.99
C THR A 100 2.93 -8.10 18.13
N ILE A 101 3.91 -7.19 18.21
CA ILE A 101 3.97 -6.00 17.36
C ILE A 101 4.18 -6.38 15.90
N GLN A 102 5.02 -7.36 15.62
CA GLN A 102 5.21 -7.89 14.26
C GLN A 102 3.92 -8.50 13.71
N ALA A 103 3.22 -9.30 14.52
CA ALA A 103 1.91 -9.86 14.17
C ALA A 103 0.86 -8.76 13.93
N LEU A 104 0.86 -7.69 14.72
CA LEU A 104 0.00 -6.51 14.52
C LEU A 104 0.28 -5.81 13.19
N LYS A 105 1.55 -5.64 12.84
CA LYS A 105 1.96 -5.03 11.57
C LYS A 105 1.45 -5.85 10.37
N GLN A 106 1.37 -7.17 10.52
CA GLN A 106 0.85 -8.11 9.53
C GLN A 106 -0.69 -8.31 9.62
N GLY A 107 -1.36 -7.72 10.60
CA GLY A 107 -2.79 -7.87 10.82
C GLY A 107 -3.23 -9.17 11.49
N HIS A 108 -2.31 -9.94 12.11
CA HIS A 108 -2.57 -11.29 12.64
C HIS A 108 -2.75 -11.37 14.17
N ALA A 109 -2.81 -10.25 14.89
CA ALA A 109 -2.98 -10.22 16.34
C ALA A 109 -4.45 -10.12 16.77
N THR A 110 -4.69 -9.83 18.05
CA THR A 110 -6.05 -9.56 18.58
C THR A 110 -6.41 -8.08 18.47
N LEU A 111 -7.72 -7.78 18.46
CA LEU A 111 -8.20 -6.39 18.55
C LEU A 111 -7.68 -5.71 19.82
N ARG A 112 -7.65 -6.42 20.97
CA ARG A 112 -7.11 -5.88 22.23
C ARG A 112 -5.67 -5.39 22.08
N SER A 113 -4.80 -6.19 21.48
CA SER A 113 -3.40 -5.80 21.22
C SER A 113 -3.32 -4.59 20.29
N PHE A 114 -4.19 -4.50 19.28
CA PHE A 114 -4.29 -3.33 18.42
C PHE A 114 -4.75 -2.09 19.17
N LEU A 115 -5.73 -2.20 20.06
CA LEU A 115 -6.20 -1.06 20.86
C LEU A 115 -5.12 -0.56 21.82
N ILE A 116 -4.31 -1.45 22.42
CA ILE A 116 -3.15 -1.06 23.25
C ILE A 116 -2.16 -0.22 22.42
N LEU A 117 -1.86 -0.68 21.21
CA LEU A 117 -0.99 0.05 20.28
C LEU A 117 -1.58 1.42 19.92
N ALA A 118 -2.87 1.49 19.64
CA ALA A 118 -3.57 2.72 19.29
C ALA A 118 -3.59 3.74 20.46
N VAL A 119 -3.75 3.28 21.70
CA VAL A 119 -3.65 4.11 22.90
C VAL A 119 -2.26 4.69 23.06
N ALA A 120 -1.21 3.87 22.91
CA ALA A 120 0.17 4.33 22.98
C ALA A 120 0.51 5.37 21.92
N HIS A 121 -0.11 5.27 20.75
CA HIS A 121 0.01 6.25 19.66
C HIS A 121 -0.96 7.45 19.80
N ARG A 122 -1.81 7.49 20.81
CA ARG A 122 -2.89 8.49 21.01
C ARG A 122 -3.86 8.56 19.82
N SER A 123 -4.08 7.46 19.15
CA SER A 123 -4.97 7.37 17.98
C SER A 123 -6.40 7.06 18.40
N ARG A 124 -7.36 7.70 17.73
CA ARG A 124 -8.77 7.34 17.81
C ARG A 124 -9.06 6.24 16.79
N VAL A 125 -9.19 5.00 17.25
CA VAL A 125 -9.69 3.90 16.41
C VAL A 125 -11.16 4.12 16.15
N ARG A 126 -11.57 4.07 14.89
CA ARG A 126 -12.96 4.22 14.44
C ARG A 126 -13.25 3.38 13.21
N LEU A 127 -14.51 3.06 13.03
CA LEU A 127 -15.02 2.44 11.82
C LEU A 127 -15.22 3.52 10.75
N GLN A 128 -14.67 3.30 9.58
CA GLN A 128 -14.87 4.17 8.42
C GLN A 128 -15.53 3.38 7.30
N LYS A 129 -16.55 3.98 6.68
CA LYS A 129 -17.20 3.39 5.52
C LYS A 129 -16.22 3.39 4.34
N ILE A 130 -16.08 2.25 3.70
CA ILE A 130 -15.33 2.16 2.46
C ILE A 130 -16.09 3.02 1.45
N ASN A 131 -15.46 4.09 0.98
CA ASN A 131 -15.99 4.81 -0.16
C ASN A 131 -15.87 3.84 -1.36
N PRO A 132 -16.96 3.45 -2.04
CA PRO A 132 -16.87 2.55 -3.19
C PRO A 132 -15.93 3.10 -4.27
N ARG A 133 -15.83 4.43 -4.38
CA ARG A 133 -14.84 5.09 -5.26
C ARG A 133 -13.40 4.99 -4.72
N ALA A 134 -13.19 4.87 -3.41
CA ALA A 134 -11.88 4.63 -2.81
C ALA A 134 -11.57 3.13 -2.71
N ALA A 135 -12.58 2.26 -2.61
CA ALA A 135 -12.42 0.80 -2.66
C ALA A 135 -11.97 0.29 -4.04
N LEU A 136 -12.24 1.05 -5.10
CA LEU A 136 -11.60 0.86 -6.41
C LEU A 136 -10.06 1.04 -6.34
N TRP A 137 -9.54 1.53 -5.22
CA TRP A 137 -8.12 1.74 -4.95
C TRP A 137 -7.49 0.64 -4.08
N THR A 138 -8.29 -0.21 -3.44
CA THR A 138 -7.83 -1.33 -2.62
C THR A 138 -8.03 -2.65 -3.35
N ALA A 139 -7.03 -3.05 -4.09
CA ALA A 139 -6.48 -4.40 -4.19
C ALA A 139 -7.40 -5.63 -4.25
N LYS A 140 -8.57 -5.60 -4.89
CA LYS A 140 -9.15 -6.87 -5.38
C LYS A 140 -8.85 -7.12 -6.87
N GLU A 141 -8.37 -6.13 -7.59
CA GLU A 141 -8.00 -6.25 -9.00
C GLU A 141 -6.57 -5.76 -9.25
N ASN A 142 -5.58 -6.58 -8.91
CA ASN A 142 -4.19 -6.41 -9.38
C ASN A 142 -4.05 -6.73 -10.89
N THR A 143 -5.15 -6.87 -11.61
CA THR A 143 -5.19 -7.33 -13.01
C THR A 143 -5.51 -6.21 -14.01
N TRP A 144 -5.21 -4.98 -13.67
CA TRP A 144 -5.36 -3.84 -14.57
C TRP A 144 -4.39 -3.95 -15.74
N THR A 145 -4.85 -4.50 -16.87
CA THR A 145 -4.01 -4.58 -18.07
C THR A 145 -3.99 -3.24 -18.81
N THR A 146 -2.81 -2.87 -19.25
CA THR A 146 -2.60 -1.62 -20.00
C THR A 146 -3.45 -1.60 -21.27
N PRO A 147 -4.16 -0.49 -21.56
CA PRO A 147 -4.92 -0.36 -22.80
C PRO A 147 -4.04 -0.54 -24.03
N PRO A 148 -4.46 -1.36 -25.02
CA PRO A 148 -3.71 -1.52 -26.26
C PRO A 148 -3.42 -0.19 -26.98
N SER A 149 -4.33 0.78 -26.90
CA SER A 149 -4.16 2.11 -27.48
C SER A 149 -2.95 2.85 -26.94
N LEU A 150 -2.67 2.76 -25.64
CA LEU A 150 -1.48 3.36 -25.03
C LEU A 150 -0.20 2.63 -25.50
N LEU A 151 -0.23 1.31 -25.50
CA LEU A 151 0.93 0.52 -25.96
C LEU A 151 1.27 0.77 -27.42
N GLN A 152 0.26 0.91 -28.29
CA GLN A 152 0.45 1.24 -29.71
C GLN A 152 1.12 2.61 -29.90
N GLN A 153 0.92 3.56 -29.01
CA GLN A 153 1.59 4.86 -29.02
C GLN A 153 3.06 4.76 -28.57
N LEU A 154 3.39 3.81 -27.71
CA LEU A 154 4.74 3.62 -27.17
C LEU A 154 5.64 2.77 -28.09
N TYR A 155 5.11 1.74 -28.73
CA TYR A 155 5.91 0.83 -29.57
C TYR A 155 6.75 1.53 -30.64
N PRO A 156 6.28 2.56 -31.36
CA PRO A 156 7.10 3.25 -32.36
C PRO A 156 8.35 3.94 -31.79
N LEU A 157 8.40 4.17 -30.48
CA LEU A 157 9.55 4.80 -29.81
C LEU A 157 10.69 3.83 -29.55
N LEU A 158 10.44 2.51 -29.67
CA LEU A 158 11.34 1.43 -29.29
C LEU A 158 12.06 0.86 -30.50
N PRO A 159 13.33 0.41 -30.36
CA PRO A 159 13.97 -0.45 -31.33
C PRO A 159 13.12 -1.70 -31.57
N GLY A 160 12.91 -2.08 -32.83
CA GLY A 160 12.09 -3.26 -33.15
C GLY A 160 10.61 -3.17 -32.76
N LYS A 161 10.13 -2.02 -32.32
CA LYS A 161 8.74 -1.80 -31.89
C LYS A 161 8.25 -2.79 -30.82
N THR A 162 9.13 -3.20 -29.93
CA THR A 162 8.91 -4.21 -28.88
C THR A 162 9.72 -3.82 -27.66
N PHE A 163 9.15 -4.00 -26.46
CA PHE A 163 9.91 -3.90 -25.23
C PHE A 163 10.83 -5.09 -25.05
N ASP A 164 11.92 -4.93 -24.34
CA ASP A 164 12.78 -6.06 -24.02
C ASP A 164 12.14 -6.92 -22.92
N ILE A 165 11.59 -6.27 -21.89
CA ILE A 165 11.03 -6.97 -20.73
C ILE A 165 9.74 -6.30 -20.26
N ASP A 166 8.74 -7.12 -19.92
CA ASP A 166 7.61 -6.80 -19.05
C ASP A 166 7.80 -7.54 -17.72
N PRO A 167 8.35 -6.88 -16.67
CA PRO A 167 8.73 -7.57 -15.44
C PRO A 167 7.55 -7.84 -14.49
N CYS A 168 6.34 -7.40 -14.82
CA CYS A 168 5.14 -7.61 -14.01
C CYS A 168 3.93 -8.02 -14.87
N SER A 169 4.18 -8.85 -15.87
CA SER A 169 3.17 -9.33 -16.81
C SER A 169 2.16 -10.29 -16.15
N PRO A 170 0.86 -10.19 -16.46
CA PRO A 170 -0.13 -11.16 -15.99
C PRO A 170 0.02 -12.52 -16.68
N SER A 171 0.66 -12.59 -17.85
CA SER A 171 0.82 -13.79 -18.65
C SER A 171 2.11 -13.74 -19.48
N VAL A 172 2.44 -14.84 -20.16
CA VAL A 172 3.64 -14.95 -21.00
C VAL A 172 3.27 -15.17 -22.47
N GLY A 173 4.20 -14.82 -23.36
CA GLY A 173 4.08 -15.06 -24.79
C GLY A 173 2.92 -14.30 -25.45
N PRO A 174 2.25 -14.89 -26.47
CA PRO A 174 1.20 -14.19 -27.23
C PRO A 174 -0.03 -13.76 -26.42
N ALA A 175 -0.25 -14.37 -25.25
CA ALA A 175 -1.34 -14.02 -24.35
C ALA A 175 -1.02 -12.80 -23.46
N ALA A 176 0.24 -12.33 -23.45
CA ALA A 176 0.65 -11.16 -22.68
C ALA A 176 0.10 -9.88 -23.33
N PRO A 177 -0.43 -8.94 -22.51
CA PRO A 177 -1.00 -7.69 -23.03
C PRO A 177 0.07 -6.76 -23.61
N VAL A 178 1.31 -6.85 -23.11
CA VAL A 178 2.46 -6.07 -23.56
C VAL A 178 3.29 -6.89 -24.51
N ARG A 179 3.65 -6.32 -25.64
CA ARG A 179 4.61 -6.93 -26.57
C ARG A 179 6.02 -6.75 -26.02
N ALA A 180 6.60 -7.84 -25.50
CA ALA A 180 7.96 -7.87 -24.97
C ALA A 180 8.62 -9.20 -25.29
N TYR A 181 9.97 -9.22 -25.37
CA TYR A 181 10.71 -10.47 -25.57
C TYR A 181 10.70 -11.37 -24.35
N VAL A 182 10.70 -10.77 -23.14
CA VAL A 182 10.68 -11.48 -21.87
C VAL A 182 9.51 -10.99 -21.01
N HIS A 183 8.78 -11.93 -20.40
CA HIS A 183 7.69 -11.64 -19.48
C HIS A 183 7.95 -12.33 -18.15
N TYR A 184 8.02 -11.54 -17.07
CA TYR A 184 8.01 -12.08 -15.71
C TYR A 184 6.61 -11.96 -15.13
N THR A 185 6.05 -13.09 -14.74
CA THR A 185 4.75 -13.17 -14.04
C THR A 185 4.95 -13.19 -12.54
N GLU A 186 3.87 -13.18 -11.78
CA GLU A 186 3.92 -13.32 -10.31
C GLU A 186 4.76 -14.53 -9.86
N LYS A 187 4.71 -15.65 -10.61
CA LYS A 187 5.51 -16.85 -10.32
C LYS A 187 7.01 -16.63 -10.44
N HIS A 188 7.43 -15.73 -11.32
CA HIS A 188 8.85 -15.41 -11.52
C HIS A 188 9.35 -14.35 -10.54
N ASP A 189 8.45 -13.57 -9.94
CA ASP A 189 8.77 -12.43 -9.06
C ASP A 189 9.74 -11.43 -9.71
N GLY A 190 9.25 -10.61 -10.62
CA GLY A 190 10.07 -9.66 -11.38
C GLY A 190 10.84 -8.64 -10.52
N LEU A 191 10.46 -8.46 -9.25
CA LEU A 191 11.25 -7.65 -8.31
C LEU A 191 12.58 -8.31 -7.94
N ARG A 192 12.66 -9.64 -7.99
CA ARG A 192 13.88 -10.41 -7.71
C ARG A 192 14.70 -10.73 -8.95
N GLN A 193 14.10 -10.65 -10.14
CA GLN A 193 14.81 -10.91 -11.39
C GLN A 193 15.71 -9.74 -11.79
N SER A 194 16.79 -10.03 -12.51
CA SER A 194 17.52 -9.01 -13.26
C SER A 194 16.70 -8.57 -14.46
N TRP A 195 16.69 -7.28 -14.74
CA TRP A 195 16.03 -6.75 -15.95
C TRP A 195 16.98 -6.62 -17.14
N GLY A 196 18.14 -7.27 -17.05
CA GLY A 196 19.14 -7.28 -18.13
C GLY A 196 20.07 -6.07 -18.09
N LYS A 197 20.81 -5.88 -19.19
CA LYS A 197 21.74 -4.77 -19.35
C LYS A 197 21.38 -3.98 -20.61
N GLY A 198 21.17 -2.68 -20.45
CA GLY A 198 20.80 -1.79 -21.55
C GLY A 198 19.43 -2.08 -22.17
N THR A 199 18.51 -2.70 -21.42
CA THR A 199 17.16 -3.07 -21.87
C THR A 199 16.16 -1.95 -21.68
N CYS A 200 15.05 -1.99 -22.43
CA CYS A 200 13.90 -1.13 -22.28
C CYS A 200 12.69 -1.93 -21.73
N CYS A 201 12.24 -1.57 -20.55
CA CYS A 201 11.17 -2.27 -19.82
C CYS A 201 9.87 -1.47 -19.83
N TYR A 202 8.75 -2.17 -19.96
CA TYR A 202 7.44 -1.62 -19.64
C TYR A 202 6.97 -2.17 -18.31
N VAL A 203 6.58 -1.32 -17.38
CA VAL A 203 6.23 -1.72 -16.01
C VAL A 203 4.84 -1.20 -15.66
N ASN A 204 3.86 -2.10 -15.59
CA ASN A 204 2.52 -1.79 -15.07
C ASN A 204 2.28 -2.59 -13.78
N PRO A 205 2.83 -2.15 -12.66
CA PRO A 205 2.90 -2.96 -11.46
C PRO A 205 1.57 -2.97 -10.67
N PRO A 206 1.38 -3.95 -9.79
CA PRO A 206 0.34 -3.87 -8.78
C PRO A 206 0.49 -2.58 -7.97
N PHE A 207 -0.55 -1.73 -7.96
CA PHE A 207 -0.47 -0.41 -7.30
C PHE A 207 -0.26 -0.49 -5.79
N SER A 208 -0.59 -1.60 -5.17
CA SER A 208 -0.29 -1.89 -3.76
C SER A 208 1.21 -2.00 -3.46
N GLN A 209 2.03 -2.36 -4.47
CA GLN A 209 3.48 -2.54 -4.36
C GLN A 209 4.27 -1.48 -5.17
N LEU A 210 3.61 -0.44 -5.66
CA LEU A 210 4.18 0.54 -6.58
C LEU A 210 5.54 1.10 -6.13
N ARG A 211 5.70 1.38 -4.84
CA ARG A 211 6.98 1.90 -4.29
C ARG A 211 8.14 0.92 -4.50
N ALA A 212 7.92 -0.37 -4.27
CA ALA A 212 8.95 -1.39 -4.48
C ALA A 212 9.36 -1.47 -5.95
N TRP A 213 8.40 -1.37 -6.87
CA TRP A 213 8.66 -1.38 -8.30
C TRP A 213 9.40 -0.12 -8.78
N ILE A 214 9.09 1.07 -8.23
CA ILE A 214 9.85 2.29 -8.53
C ILE A 214 11.29 2.15 -8.03
N HIS A 215 11.50 1.67 -6.80
CA HIS A 215 12.85 1.44 -6.27
C HIS A 215 13.63 0.43 -7.11
N LYS A 216 12.98 -0.64 -7.56
CA LYS A 216 13.60 -1.63 -8.45
C LYS A 216 13.99 -1.00 -9.78
N ALA A 217 13.10 -0.25 -10.42
CA ALA A 217 13.41 0.44 -11.69
C ALA A 217 14.57 1.43 -11.55
N LEU A 218 14.62 2.19 -10.44
CA LEU A 218 15.74 3.09 -10.14
C LEU A 218 17.06 2.32 -9.96
N ALA A 219 17.04 1.20 -9.24
CA ALA A 219 18.24 0.38 -9.03
C ALA A 219 18.77 -0.20 -10.36
N GLU A 220 17.87 -0.61 -11.27
CA GLU A 220 18.26 -1.17 -12.56
C GLU A 220 18.86 -0.14 -13.54
N THR A 221 18.71 1.16 -13.29
CA THR A 221 19.38 2.20 -14.10
C THR A 221 20.90 2.08 -14.07
N GLY A 222 21.47 1.55 -12.98
CA GLY A 222 22.90 1.24 -12.89
C GLY A 222 23.38 0.20 -13.94
N ASN A 223 22.48 -0.61 -14.45
CA ASN A 223 22.70 -1.57 -15.52
C ASN A 223 22.34 -1.00 -16.91
N GLY A 224 22.03 0.31 -17.00
CA GLY A 224 21.60 0.97 -18.24
C GLY A 224 20.16 0.63 -18.64
N VAL A 225 19.35 0.08 -17.73
CA VAL A 225 17.94 -0.23 -18.01
C VAL A 225 17.13 1.05 -18.08
N VAL A 226 16.25 1.13 -19.07
CA VAL A 226 15.25 2.18 -19.23
C VAL A 226 13.89 1.61 -18.90
N SER A 227 13.13 2.27 -18.03
CA SER A 227 11.80 1.82 -17.65
C SER A 227 10.75 2.88 -17.94
N ILE A 228 9.67 2.48 -18.64
CA ILE A 228 8.43 3.26 -18.78
C ILE A 228 7.41 2.64 -17.82
N LEU A 229 7.19 3.29 -16.68
CA LEU A 229 6.36 2.76 -15.61
C LEU A 229 5.01 3.49 -15.54
N LEU A 230 3.92 2.73 -15.73
CA LEU A 230 2.56 3.24 -15.60
C LEU A 230 2.11 3.24 -14.14
N CYS A 231 1.61 4.37 -13.67
CA CYS A 231 1.09 4.49 -12.30
C CYS A 231 -0.08 5.48 -12.18
N PRO A 232 -0.85 5.40 -11.09
CA PRO A 232 -1.77 6.47 -10.71
C PRO A 232 -0.99 7.75 -10.38
N ALA A 233 -1.43 8.88 -10.91
CA ALA A 233 -0.85 10.19 -10.62
C ALA A 233 -1.31 10.67 -9.23
N ARG A 234 -0.69 10.14 -8.17
CA ARG A 234 -0.97 10.46 -6.76
C ARG A 234 -0.10 11.61 -6.29
N VAL A 235 -0.22 12.77 -6.89
CA VAL A 235 0.60 13.95 -6.62
C VAL A 235 0.46 14.49 -5.18
N ASP A 236 -0.57 14.09 -4.47
CA ASP A 236 -0.85 14.40 -3.06
C ASP A 236 -0.19 13.44 -2.06
N SER A 237 0.42 12.36 -2.53
CA SER A 237 0.96 11.31 -1.67
C SER A 237 2.41 11.57 -1.26
N ILE A 238 2.77 11.15 -0.04
CA ILE A 238 4.14 11.26 0.47
C ILE A 238 5.14 10.55 -0.45
N TRP A 239 4.81 9.35 -0.96
CA TRP A 239 5.72 8.63 -1.84
C TRP A 239 5.98 9.35 -3.16
N TRP A 240 4.99 10.10 -3.69
CA TRP A 240 5.17 10.90 -4.89
C TRP A 240 6.24 11.99 -4.66
N HIS A 241 6.10 12.74 -3.58
CA HIS A 241 7.06 13.80 -3.23
C HIS A 241 8.45 13.26 -2.86
N THR A 242 8.55 12.04 -2.31
CA THR A 242 9.84 11.48 -1.91
C THR A 242 10.58 10.75 -3.01
N LEU A 243 9.87 10.15 -3.97
CA LEU A 243 10.47 9.29 -4.99
C LEU A 243 10.38 9.85 -6.41
N VAL A 244 9.36 10.64 -6.71
CA VAL A 244 9.03 11.05 -8.09
C VAL A 244 9.27 12.53 -8.31
N ALA A 245 8.69 13.41 -7.49
CA ALA A 245 8.80 14.85 -7.66
C ALA A 245 10.26 15.28 -7.71
N ASP A 246 10.62 16.10 -8.68
CA ASP A 246 11.96 16.65 -8.91
C ASP A 246 13.08 15.61 -9.15
N ARG A 247 12.72 14.34 -9.37
CA ARG A 247 13.69 13.24 -9.51
C ARG A 247 13.46 12.37 -10.74
N ILE A 248 12.23 12.16 -11.12
CA ILE A 248 11.85 11.30 -12.23
C ILE A 248 11.01 12.10 -13.21
N PRO A 249 11.35 12.14 -14.50
CA PRO A 249 10.50 12.73 -15.53
C PRO A 249 9.13 12.05 -15.57
N VAL A 250 8.07 12.84 -15.52
CA VAL A 250 6.69 12.38 -15.47
C VAL A 250 5.93 12.85 -16.69
N VAL A 251 5.33 11.93 -17.42
CA VAL A 251 4.37 12.24 -18.48
C VAL A 251 2.96 12.00 -17.95
N MET A 252 2.22 13.09 -17.72
CA MET A 252 0.82 13.03 -17.28
C MET A 252 -0.06 12.73 -18.47
N LEU A 253 -0.78 11.60 -18.41
CA LEU A 253 -1.64 11.17 -19.51
C LEU A 253 -2.93 11.99 -19.56
N ARG A 254 -3.34 12.34 -20.76
CA ARG A 254 -4.59 13.08 -20.99
C ARG A 254 -5.80 12.17 -20.82
N GLY A 255 -6.75 12.59 -19.98
CA GLY A 255 -7.99 11.83 -19.73
C GLY A 255 -7.81 10.66 -18.78
N ARG A 256 -8.76 9.73 -18.81
CA ARG A 256 -8.77 8.53 -17.98
C ARG A 256 -8.56 7.31 -18.84
N LEU A 257 -7.63 6.44 -18.44
CA LEU A 257 -7.39 5.18 -19.14
C LEU A 257 -8.57 4.23 -18.96
N HIS A 258 -8.84 3.44 -19.99
CA HIS A 258 -9.75 2.29 -19.93
C HIS A 258 -8.89 1.04 -19.81
N PHE A 259 -8.64 0.62 -18.59
CA PHE A 259 -7.88 -0.60 -18.36
C PHE A 259 -8.67 -1.83 -18.81
N GLY A 260 -7.98 -2.83 -19.37
CA GLY A 260 -8.53 -4.14 -19.65
C GLY A 260 -8.41 -5.08 -18.46
N GLY A 261 -9.08 -6.25 -18.54
CA GLY A 261 -9.04 -7.31 -17.51
C GLY A 261 -10.17 -7.21 -16.48
N GLY A 262 -10.68 -8.39 -16.04
CA GLY A 262 -11.79 -8.51 -15.10
C GLY A 262 -13.17 -8.15 -15.67
N ASP A 263 -14.19 -8.25 -14.82
CA ASP A 263 -15.60 -8.01 -15.18
C ASP A 263 -15.93 -6.56 -15.50
N ASN A 264 -14.99 -5.61 -15.28
CA ASN A 264 -15.16 -4.16 -15.42
C ASN A 264 -14.34 -3.55 -16.57
N CYS A 265 -14.01 -4.32 -17.61
CA CYS A 265 -13.14 -3.88 -18.72
C CYS A 265 -13.61 -2.66 -19.54
N GLN A 266 -14.80 -2.12 -19.26
CA GLN A 266 -15.34 -0.91 -19.90
C GLN A 266 -15.31 0.35 -19.02
N GLN A 267 -14.87 0.25 -17.78
CA GLN A 267 -14.88 1.42 -16.89
C GLN A 267 -13.59 2.23 -17.00
N LYS A 268 -13.78 3.56 -17.06
CA LYS A 268 -12.66 4.51 -16.96
C LYS A 268 -12.01 4.41 -15.61
N ALA A 269 -10.68 4.44 -15.58
CA ALA A 269 -9.93 4.54 -14.32
C ALA A 269 -10.49 5.69 -13.45
N PRO A 270 -10.72 5.46 -12.16
CA PRO A 270 -11.19 6.51 -11.25
C PRO A 270 -10.12 7.57 -10.95
N PHE A 271 -8.92 7.40 -11.49
CA PHE A 271 -7.74 8.23 -11.23
C PHE A 271 -7.09 8.72 -12.53
N ALA A 272 -6.34 9.81 -12.42
CA ALA A 272 -5.40 10.22 -13.45
C ALA A 272 -4.22 9.25 -13.49
N SER A 273 -3.69 8.99 -14.68
CA SER A 273 -2.54 8.10 -14.87
C SER A 273 -1.33 8.89 -15.34
N ALA A 274 -0.15 8.43 -14.97
CA ALA A 274 1.12 8.98 -15.38
C ALA A 274 2.07 7.89 -15.82
N LEU A 275 2.99 8.23 -16.70
CA LEU A 275 4.15 7.42 -17.06
C LEU A 275 5.40 8.03 -16.39
N LEU A 276 6.06 7.25 -15.58
CA LEU A 276 7.37 7.59 -15.03
C LEU A 276 8.44 7.09 -16.01
N ILE A 277 9.34 7.97 -16.42
CA ILE A 277 10.43 7.63 -17.35
C ILE A 277 11.71 7.54 -16.52
N ILE A 278 12.15 6.32 -16.27
CA ILE A 278 13.29 6.04 -15.38
C ILE A 278 14.46 5.54 -16.21
N GLY A 279 15.55 6.29 -16.25
CA GLY A 279 16.69 6.03 -17.12
C GLY A 279 16.48 6.50 -18.56
N GLY A 280 17.45 6.19 -19.45
CA GLY A 280 17.41 6.53 -20.87
C GLY A 280 17.95 7.93 -21.20
N SER A 281 17.74 8.36 -22.44
CA SER A 281 18.19 9.66 -22.91
C SER A 281 17.30 10.80 -22.39
N ALA A 282 17.88 12.00 -22.28
CA ALA A 282 17.14 13.21 -21.88
C ALA A 282 15.96 13.56 -22.81
N GLN A 283 15.97 13.09 -24.05
CA GLN A 283 14.90 13.32 -25.03
C GLN A 283 13.74 12.34 -24.90
N LEU A 284 13.94 11.19 -24.25
CA LEU A 284 12.90 10.14 -24.16
C LEU A 284 11.60 10.62 -23.51
N PRO A 285 11.63 11.36 -22.38
CA PRO A 285 10.40 11.86 -21.75
C PRO A 285 9.57 12.73 -22.71
N LYS A 286 10.20 13.62 -23.46
CA LYS A 286 9.53 14.46 -24.46
C LYS A 286 8.93 13.64 -25.59
N ARG A 287 9.68 12.66 -26.12
CA ARG A 287 9.18 11.76 -27.16
C ARG A 287 7.97 10.94 -26.69
N VAL A 288 7.99 10.47 -25.44
CA VAL A 288 6.85 9.75 -24.82
C VAL A 288 5.65 10.69 -24.68
N ALA A 289 5.86 11.92 -24.22
CA ALA A 289 4.79 12.91 -24.10
C ALA A 289 4.13 13.21 -25.46
N ASP A 290 4.94 13.47 -26.48
CA ASP A 290 4.46 13.74 -27.84
C ASP A 290 3.69 12.56 -28.43
N ALA A 291 4.20 11.34 -28.27
CA ALA A 291 3.57 10.13 -28.79
C ALA A 291 2.22 9.82 -28.11
N THR A 292 2.10 10.12 -26.82
CA THR A 292 0.89 9.83 -26.02
C THR A 292 -0.09 11.01 -25.94
N GLY A 293 0.28 12.18 -26.50
CA GLY A 293 -0.47 13.42 -26.29
C GLY A 293 -0.55 13.85 -24.82
N GLY A 294 0.40 13.37 -24.02
CA GLY A 294 0.51 13.68 -22.59
C GLY A 294 1.24 14.99 -22.33
N TRP A 295 1.16 15.47 -21.10
CA TRP A 295 1.91 16.62 -20.64
C TRP A 295 3.15 16.18 -19.85
N LEU A 296 4.33 16.62 -20.30
CA LEU A 296 5.58 16.40 -19.59
C LEU A 296 5.69 17.41 -18.43
N ALA A 297 5.64 16.92 -17.20
CA ALA A 297 6.02 17.72 -16.04
C ALA A 297 7.54 17.88 -16.07
N SER A 298 8.01 19.10 -16.30
CA SER A 298 9.44 19.39 -16.35
C SER A 298 10.03 19.25 -14.95
N ILE A 299 11.15 18.53 -14.86
CA ILE A 299 12.07 18.67 -13.74
C ILE A 299 12.80 19.99 -14.02
N ALA A 300 12.77 20.93 -13.08
CA ALA A 300 13.62 22.11 -13.20
C ALA A 300 15.07 21.66 -13.34
N PRO A 301 15.87 22.28 -14.21
CA PRO A 301 17.28 21.94 -14.39
C PRO A 301 18.10 22.14 -13.11
#